data_1630589fb4b732087ce04b073107a7c2
#
_entry.id   1630589fb4b732087ce04b073107a7c2
#
_cell.length_a   1.000
_cell.length_b   1.000
_cell.length_c   1.000
_cell.angle_alpha   90.00
_cell.angle_beta   90.00
_cell.angle_gamma   90.00
#
_symmetry.space_group_name_H-M   'P 1'
#
loop_
_entity.id
_entity.type
_entity.pdbx_description
1 polymer ?
#
loop_
_entity_poly.entity_id
_entity_poly.type
_entity_poly.pdbx_seq_one_letter_code
_entity_poly.pdbx_strand_id
1 'polypeptide(L)'
;MAQIQLGEAITEVSTRLGDSSNVFFSQNEIYLYLLESLRVLNALTGFWKQQFTLTLTPPLADNWFYANGAGSPRAQTLTDTDVYTLIENHLLEPPSGATWTGTNQFSINDLWQACSRRRNEMLQLAACNMVELPLNCTPNANTVPIPDSALDVRRVRWAPSVGGTGFGEGGFGEGGFGGTPQQVTLQRGDVLSFQRFTPNYLQTNANPLRWDILTGQEAPGVTNTLLALILDTLVNVPSVVQVLAILGGPDFNPPGGNPLLIPDDWMWVLKFGALADILSKEEEGRDVARAQYCRQRYNEGLELMMTMPWLTQALINGVAVDTPSLASADRFNYEWQSNYGAFPGIVVGGIDLFAVSPTVYATTSVGMTVVRNAPVPANTPLAPIYLPRDGMEAVLKEAQHLALFKMGGMEFAESLQLHKEFTQFCVQTNARLKVAGIFPSDYTPVISRQDEQQPRFAATG
;
A
#
# COMPACT_ATOMS: atom_id res chain seq x y z
N MET A 1 3.73 -11.28 32.62
CA MET A 1 3.31 -9.87 32.64
C MET A 1 1.81 -9.86 32.62
N ALA A 2 1.13 -9.11 33.48
CA ALA A 2 -0.32 -8.98 33.42
C ALA A 2 -0.65 -8.21 32.12
N GLN A 3 -1.48 -8.80 31.29
CA GLN A 3 -2.03 -8.16 30.09
C GLN A 3 -3.11 -7.17 30.52
N ILE A 4 -3.09 -5.98 29.95
CA ILE A 4 -4.15 -5.00 30.19
C ILE A 4 -5.40 -5.41 29.40
N GLN A 5 -6.54 -5.38 30.06
CA GLN A 5 -7.83 -5.69 29.42
C GLN A 5 -8.38 -4.45 28.71
N LEU A 6 -9.13 -4.65 27.62
CA LEU A 6 -9.73 -3.57 26.87
C LEU A 6 -10.64 -2.67 27.71
N GLY A 7 -11.43 -3.27 28.62
CA GLY A 7 -12.31 -2.52 29.52
C GLY A 7 -11.55 -1.61 30.50
N GLU A 8 -10.37 -2.04 30.98
CA GLU A 8 -9.49 -1.22 31.80
C GLU A 8 -8.94 -0.04 30.99
N ALA A 9 -8.51 -0.30 29.73
CA ALA A 9 -8.01 0.75 28.83
C ALA A 9 -9.08 1.79 28.49
N ILE A 10 -10.31 1.37 28.19
CA ILE A 10 -11.43 2.27 27.94
C ILE A 10 -11.73 3.13 29.17
N THR A 11 -11.79 2.52 30.35
CA THR A 11 -12.05 3.23 31.63
C THR A 11 -10.96 4.26 31.91
N GLU A 12 -9.70 3.91 31.66
CA GLU A 12 -8.56 4.80 31.85
C GLU A 12 -8.64 6.02 30.92
N VAL A 13 -8.92 5.82 29.61
CA VAL A 13 -9.10 6.93 28.66
C VAL A 13 -10.27 7.81 29.06
N SER A 14 -11.45 7.23 29.41
CA SER A 14 -12.62 7.98 29.87
C SER A 14 -12.31 8.84 31.09
N THR A 15 -11.55 8.31 32.03
CA THR A 15 -11.13 9.01 33.25
C THR A 15 -10.22 10.19 32.90
N ARG A 16 -9.24 10.00 32.01
CA ARG A 16 -8.33 11.06 31.54
C ARG A 16 -9.04 12.16 30.78
N LEU A 17 -10.12 11.83 30.07
CA LEU A 17 -10.98 12.80 29.39
C LEU A 17 -11.95 13.52 30.31
N GLY A 18 -12.04 13.14 31.59
CA GLY A 18 -13.02 13.69 32.54
C GLY A 18 -14.47 13.23 32.25
N ASP A 19 -14.67 12.23 31.38
CA ASP A 19 -15.97 11.69 30.99
C ASP A 19 -16.17 10.24 31.43
N SER A 20 -15.98 10.00 32.75
CA SER A 20 -16.09 8.64 33.33
C SER A 20 -17.45 7.98 33.14
N SER A 21 -18.48 8.76 32.82
CA SER A 21 -19.85 8.27 32.54
C SER A 21 -20.07 7.99 31.04
N ASN A 22 -19.10 8.26 30.18
CA ASN A 22 -19.18 8.11 28.71
C ASN A 22 -20.40 8.84 28.11
N VAL A 23 -20.65 10.07 28.56
CA VAL A 23 -21.77 10.89 28.09
C VAL A 23 -21.44 11.57 26.78
N PHE A 24 -20.20 12.11 26.65
CA PHE A 24 -19.74 12.81 25.47
C PHE A 24 -18.97 11.88 24.51
N PHE A 25 -18.12 11.01 25.05
CA PHE A 25 -17.41 10.00 24.31
C PHE A 25 -17.99 8.62 24.61
N SER A 26 -18.66 7.99 23.65
CA SER A 26 -19.21 6.65 23.85
C SER A 26 -18.07 5.62 24.03
N GLN A 27 -18.34 4.53 24.76
CA GLN A 27 -17.36 3.44 24.90
C GLN A 27 -16.90 2.88 23.56
N ASN A 28 -17.79 2.80 22.56
CA ASN A 28 -17.45 2.35 21.22
C ASN A 28 -16.52 3.33 20.51
N GLU A 29 -16.72 4.61 20.69
CA GLU A 29 -15.85 5.64 20.11
C GLU A 29 -14.44 5.57 20.72
N ILE A 30 -14.32 5.45 22.05
CA ILE A 30 -13.03 5.26 22.71
C ILE A 30 -12.35 3.97 22.26
N TYR A 31 -13.11 2.88 22.09
CA TYR A 31 -12.60 1.65 21.52
C TYR A 31 -12.00 1.87 20.13
N LEU A 32 -12.67 2.60 19.25
CA LEU A 32 -12.15 2.91 17.90
C LEU A 32 -10.87 3.75 17.96
N TYR A 33 -10.76 4.72 18.87
CA TYR A 33 -9.52 5.49 19.06
C TYR A 33 -8.37 4.61 19.59
N LEU A 34 -8.64 3.69 20.49
CA LEU A 34 -7.64 2.72 20.96
C LEU A 34 -7.17 1.81 19.82
N LEU A 35 -8.09 1.30 18.97
CA LEU A 35 -7.74 0.50 17.80
C LEU A 35 -6.87 1.27 16.82
N GLU A 36 -7.24 2.51 16.54
CA GLU A 36 -6.45 3.37 15.67
C GLU A 36 -5.05 3.60 16.25
N SER A 37 -4.95 3.89 17.55
CA SER A 37 -3.66 4.09 18.22
C SER A 37 -2.77 2.84 18.16
N LEU A 38 -3.34 1.63 18.29
CA LEU A 38 -2.62 0.38 18.10
C LEU A 38 -2.11 0.19 16.67
N ARG A 39 -2.95 0.53 15.68
CA ARG A 39 -2.58 0.47 14.27
C ARG A 39 -1.48 1.48 13.93
N VAL A 40 -1.62 2.71 14.42
CA VAL A 40 -0.58 3.75 14.25
C VAL A 40 0.73 3.30 14.89
N LEU A 41 0.70 2.75 16.12
CA LEU A 41 1.90 2.19 16.75
C LEU A 41 2.56 1.13 15.87
N ASN A 42 1.77 0.20 15.32
CA ASN A 42 2.31 -0.84 14.45
C ASN A 42 2.85 -0.28 13.13
N ALA A 43 2.14 0.63 12.51
CA ALA A 43 2.57 1.30 11.29
C ALA A 43 3.90 2.06 11.50
N LEU A 44 4.08 2.70 12.65
CA LEU A 44 5.29 3.44 12.98
C LEU A 44 6.48 2.56 13.42
N THR A 45 6.22 1.38 13.99
CA THR A 45 7.28 0.57 14.61
C THR A 45 7.48 -0.80 13.99
N GLY A 46 6.53 -1.31 13.21
CA GLY A 46 6.53 -2.71 12.76
C GLY A 46 6.57 -3.70 13.93
N PHE A 47 5.89 -3.38 15.03
CA PHE A 47 5.98 -4.13 16.28
C PHE A 47 5.51 -5.58 16.13
N TRP A 48 4.37 -5.81 15.46
CA TRP A 48 3.84 -7.14 15.24
C TRP A 48 4.36 -7.75 13.95
N LYS A 49 5.06 -8.86 14.07
CA LYS A 49 5.66 -9.61 12.95
C LYS A 49 5.09 -11.00 12.86
N GLN A 50 5.13 -11.55 11.67
CA GLN A 50 4.73 -12.92 11.40
C GLN A 50 5.74 -13.60 10.50
N GLN A 51 6.05 -14.86 10.79
CA GLN A 51 6.89 -15.70 9.96
C GLN A 51 6.01 -16.56 9.06
N PHE A 52 6.38 -16.64 7.82
CA PHE A 52 5.79 -17.52 6.82
C PHE A 52 6.87 -18.41 6.23
N THR A 53 6.50 -19.64 5.90
CA THR A 53 7.31 -20.52 5.09
C THR A 53 6.45 -21.00 3.94
N LEU A 54 6.89 -20.70 2.72
CA LEU A 54 6.24 -21.07 1.48
C LEU A 54 7.09 -22.09 0.75
N THR A 55 6.45 -23.07 0.12
CA THR A 55 7.11 -24.00 -0.80
C THR A 55 6.71 -23.60 -2.22
N LEU A 56 7.66 -23.09 -2.96
CA LEU A 56 7.47 -22.74 -4.37
C LEU A 56 7.81 -23.95 -5.22
N THR A 57 6.85 -24.38 -6.06
CA THR A 57 6.99 -25.54 -6.94
C THR A 57 7.01 -25.10 -8.41
N PRO A 58 8.02 -25.45 -9.21
CA PRO A 58 8.04 -25.13 -10.62
C PRO A 58 6.93 -25.87 -11.42
N PRO A 59 6.50 -25.34 -12.59
CA PRO A 59 6.92 -24.06 -13.15
C PRO A 59 6.14 -22.90 -12.55
N LEU A 60 6.85 -21.96 -11.94
CA LEU A 60 6.26 -20.67 -11.59
C LEU A 60 6.32 -19.81 -12.85
N ALA A 61 5.21 -19.64 -13.54
CA ALA A 61 5.16 -18.86 -14.77
C ALA A 61 5.69 -17.44 -14.56
N ASP A 62 5.44 -16.86 -13.39
CA ASP A 62 5.63 -15.43 -13.15
C ASP A 62 6.42 -15.06 -11.88
N ASN A 63 6.82 -15.98 -11.05
CA ASN A 63 7.59 -15.76 -9.81
C ASN A 63 6.95 -14.86 -8.75
N TRP A 64 5.80 -14.24 -9.02
CA TRP A 64 5.14 -13.37 -8.06
C TRP A 64 4.29 -14.18 -7.08
N PHE A 65 4.38 -13.81 -5.81
CA PHE A 65 3.57 -14.43 -4.75
C PHE A 65 3.26 -13.41 -3.66
N TYR A 66 2.18 -13.65 -2.93
CA TYR A 66 1.79 -12.83 -1.78
C TYR A 66 2.33 -13.42 -0.49
N ALA A 67 2.57 -12.56 0.51
CA ALA A 67 3.18 -12.94 1.79
C ALA A 67 2.41 -14.07 2.52
N ASN A 68 1.11 -14.16 2.33
CA ASN A 68 0.26 -15.18 2.96
C ASN A 68 0.25 -16.54 2.22
N GLY A 69 0.96 -16.66 1.09
CA GLY A 69 0.94 -17.86 0.23
C GLY A 69 -0.36 -18.08 -0.54
N ALA A 70 -1.37 -17.23 -0.37
CA ALA A 70 -2.56 -17.21 -1.20
C ALA A 70 -2.28 -16.46 -2.50
N GLY A 71 -2.99 -16.77 -3.56
CA GLY A 71 -2.89 -16.05 -4.84
C GLY A 71 -3.55 -14.66 -4.83
N SER A 72 -3.66 -14.01 -3.66
CA SER A 72 -4.31 -12.72 -3.46
C SER A 72 -3.59 -11.92 -2.37
N PRO A 73 -3.69 -10.58 -2.39
CA PRO A 73 -3.19 -9.72 -1.33
C PRO A 73 -3.68 -10.12 0.06
N ARG A 74 -2.99 -9.62 1.09
CA ARG A 74 -3.40 -9.81 2.50
C ARG A 74 -4.88 -9.47 2.68
N ALA A 75 -5.59 -10.30 3.45
CA ALA A 75 -6.99 -10.04 3.78
C ALA A 75 -7.13 -8.64 4.41
N GLN A 76 -7.95 -7.82 3.78
CA GLN A 76 -8.32 -6.49 4.25
C GLN A 76 -9.72 -6.62 4.82
N THR A 77 -9.89 -6.20 6.07
CA THR A 77 -11.16 -6.35 6.79
C THR A 77 -11.96 -5.05 6.83
N LEU A 78 -11.27 -3.91 6.62
CA LEU A 78 -11.88 -2.60 6.70
C LEU A 78 -12.48 -2.15 5.37
N THR A 79 -13.61 -1.48 5.50
CA THR A 79 -14.41 -0.96 4.41
C THR A 79 -14.48 0.58 4.46
N ASP A 80 -15.04 1.17 3.42
CA ASP A 80 -15.36 2.60 3.38
C ASP A 80 -16.24 3.03 4.56
N THR A 81 -17.18 2.18 4.99
CA THR A 81 -18.06 2.45 6.14
C THR A 81 -17.27 2.66 7.44
N ASP A 82 -16.20 1.88 7.65
CA ASP A 82 -15.34 2.03 8.84
C ASP A 82 -14.62 3.39 8.84
N VAL A 83 -14.13 3.82 7.68
CA VAL A 83 -13.48 5.14 7.53
C VAL A 83 -14.47 6.27 7.75
N TYR A 84 -15.69 6.16 7.19
CA TYR A 84 -16.73 7.17 7.36
C TYR A 84 -17.11 7.32 8.83
N THR A 85 -17.30 6.22 9.55
CA THR A 85 -17.62 6.26 10.98
C THR A 85 -16.56 7.02 11.78
N LEU A 86 -15.27 6.79 11.48
CA LEU A 86 -14.18 7.50 12.14
C LEU A 86 -14.15 9.00 11.79
N ILE A 87 -14.41 9.35 10.53
CA ILE A 87 -14.43 10.74 10.09
C ILE A 87 -15.63 11.47 10.71
N GLU A 88 -16.83 10.87 10.71
CA GLU A 88 -18.03 11.41 11.34
C GLU A 88 -17.80 11.71 12.83
N ASN A 89 -17.18 10.77 13.55
CA ASN A 89 -16.84 10.97 14.96
C ASN A 89 -15.94 12.19 15.16
N HIS A 90 -14.98 12.43 14.28
CA HIS A 90 -14.08 13.58 14.38
C HIS A 90 -14.71 14.90 13.93
N LEU A 91 -15.75 14.88 13.11
CA LEU A 91 -16.46 16.06 12.66
C LEU A 91 -17.61 16.47 13.59
N LEU A 92 -17.80 15.78 14.73
CA LEU A 92 -18.96 15.93 15.61
C LEU A 92 -20.32 15.59 14.97
N GLU A 93 -20.29 15.02 13.76
CA GLU A 93 -21.51 14.54 13.12
C GLU A 93 -21.97 13.27 13.83
N PRO A 94 -23.28 13.07 14.03
CA PRO A 94 -23.74 11.83 14.60
C PRO A 94 -23.42 10.69 13.62
N PRO A 95 -22.81 9.58 14.07
CA PRO A 95 -22.58 8.43 13.22
C PRO A 95 -23.93 7.91 12.74
N SER A 96 -24.24 8.15 11.47
CA SER A 96 -25.59 7.92 10.93
C SER A 96 -25.71 6.57 10.21
N GLY A 97 -24.61 5.82 10.13
CA GLY A 97 -24.60 4.49 9.51
C GLY A 97 -25.07 4.44 8.06
N ALA A 98 -25.30 5.53 7.38
CA ALA A 98 -25.56 5.65 5.95
C ALA A 98 -26.30 6.93 5.51
N THR A 99 -26.81 7.77 6.40
CA THR A 99 -27.63 8.90 5.97
C THR A 99 -27.16 10.21 6.62
N TRP A 100 -26.16 10.83 6.00
CA TRP A 100 -26.00 12.26 6.17
C TRP A 100 -27.21 12.94 5.55
N THR A 101 -27.94 13.68 6.36
CA THR A 101 -29.06 14.48 5.86
C THR A 101 -28.54 15.81 5.34
N GLY A 102 -29.23 16.43 4.40
CA GLY A 102 -28.84 17.72 3.82
C GLY A 102 -28.79 18.91 4.80
N THR A 103 -28.90 18.65 6.12
CA THR A 103 -28.77 19.63 7.21
C THR A 103 -27.39 19.56 7.88
N ASN A 104 -26.55 18.62 7.49
CA ASN A 104 -25.23 18.46 8.06
C ASN A 104 -24.27 19.52 7.54
N GLN A 105 -23.32 19.90 8.36
CA GLN A 105 -22.32 20.94 8.07
C GLN A 105 -21.38 20.56 6.92
N PHE A 106 -21.21 19.28 6.67
CA PHE A 106 -20.37 18.73 5.62
C PHE A 106 -21.18 17.87 4.64
N SER A 107 -20.90 18.00 3.34
CA SER A 107 -21.54 17.18 2.32
C SER A 107 -20.99 15.76 2.31
N ILE A 108 -21.87 14.76 2.33
CA ILE A 108 -21.47 13.37 2.21
C ILE A 108 -20.78 13.06 0.86
N ASN A 109 -21.24 13.69 -0.22
CA ASN A 109 -20.62 13.51 -1.53
C ASN A 109 -19.15 13.98 -1.51
N ASP A 110 -18.88 15.09 -0.82
CA ASP A 110 -17.52 15.60 -0.68
C ASP A 110 -16.62 14.65 0.10
N LEU A 111 -17.19 14.04 1.16
CA LEU A 111 -16.49 13.02 1.92
C LEU A 111 -16.11 11.82 1.05
N TRP A 112 -17.05 11.29 0.25
CA TRP A 112 -16.78 10.16 -0.63
C TRP A 112 -15.73 10.47 -1.69
N GLN A 113 -15.85 11.62 -2.33
CA GLN A 113 -14.87 12.07 -3.32
C GLN A 113 -13.48 12.25 -2.70
N ALA A 114 -13.40 12.83 -1.51
CA ALA A 114 -12.14 12.99 -0.79
C ALA A 114 -11.53 11.62 -0.44
N CYS A 115 -12.32 10.71 0.11
CA CYS A 115 -11.86 9.36 0.44
C CYS A 115 -11.42 8.57 -0.81
N SER A 116 -12.19 8.58 -1.89
CA SER A 116 -11.85 7.88 -3.14
C SER A 116 -10.55 8.41 -3.74
N ARG A 117 -10.40 9.74 -3.83
CA ARG A 117 -9.21 10.39 -4.34
C ARG A 117 -7.97 10.05 -3.49
N ARG A 118 -8.06 10.17 -2.17
CA ARG A 118 -6.93 9.90 -1.27
C ARG A 118 -6.56 8.43 -1.22
N ARG A 119 -7.54 7.53 -1.30
CA ARG A 119 -7.27 6.10 -1.45
C ARG A 119 -6.48 5.82 -2.73
N ASN A 120 -6.94 6.33 -3.88
CA ASN A 120 -6.27 6.08 -5.15
C ASN A 120 -4.84 6.65 -5.16
N GLU A 121 -4.62 7.83 -4.57
CA GLU A 121 -3.29 8.40 -4.37
C GLU A 121 -2.40 7.47 -3.51
N MET A 122 -2.91 6.95 -2.39
CA MET A 122 -2.19 5.99 -1.54
C MET A 122 -1.86 4.70 -2.29
N LEU A 123 -2.83 4.14 -3.02
CA LEU A 123 -2.63 2.91 -3.81
C LEU A 123 -1.52 3.11 -4.85
N GLN A 124 -1.55 4.22 -5.58
CA GLN A 124 -0.58 4.53 -6.64
C GLN A 124 0.83 4.75 -6.09
N LEU A 125 0.98 5.52 -5.01
CA LEU A 125 2.28 5.88 -4.46
C LEU A 125 2.92 4.75 -3.66
N ALA A 126 2.14 4.06 -2.84
CA ALA A 126 2.64 2.98 -1.98
C ALA A 126 2.53 1.57 -2.60
N ALA A 127 1.99 1.44 -3.81
CA ALA A 127 1.83 0.17 -4.51
C ALA A 127 1.12 -0.92 -3.67
N CYS A 128 0.02 -0.54 -2.99
CA CYS A 128 -0.65 -1.43 -2.04
C CYS A 128 -1.44 -2.56 -2.70
N ASN A 129 -2.01 -2.33 -3.88
CA ASN A 129 -2.83 -3.29 -4.62
C ASN A 129 -2.20 -3.56 -5.98
N MET A 130 -1.03 -4.20 -5.96
CA MET A 130 -0.31 -4.55 -7.17
C MET A 130 -0.68 -5.96 -7.61
N VAL A 131 -1.08 -6.10 -8.87
CA VAL A 131 -1.56 -7.34 -9.46
C VAL A 131 -0.91 -7.55 -10.83
N GLU A 132 -0.60 -8.79 -11.15
CA GLU A 132 -0.18 -9.17 -12.50
C GLU A 132 -1.41 -9.51 -13.35
N LEU A 133 -1.56 -8.82 -14.48
CA LEU A 133 -2.68 -8.96 -15.41
C LEU A 133 -2.20 -9.52 -16.74
N PRO A 134 -2.73 -10.68 -17.18
CA PRO A 134 -2.53 -11.16 -18.52
C PRO A 134 -3.44 -10.42 -19.50
N LEU A 135 -2.89 -9.64 -20.41
CA LEU A 135 -3.62 -8.90 -21.43
C LEU A 135 -3.34 -9.51 -22.82
N ASN A 136 -4.40 -9.73 -23.60
CA ASN A 136 -4.26 -10.27 -24.93
C ASN A 136 -3.89 -9.16 -25.93
N CYS A 137 -2.82 -9.37 -26.69
CA CYS A 137 -2.44 -8.52 -27.79
C CYS A 137 -2.84 -9.20 -29.12
N THR A 138 -3.64 -8.49 -29.91
CA THR A 138 -4.09 -8.99 -31.21
C THR A 138 -3.00 -8.79 -32.28
N PRO A 139 -2.86 -9.71 -33.26
CA PRO A 139 -1.93 -9.54 -34.37
C PRO A 139 -2.15 -8.21 -35.11
N ASN A 140 -1.07 -7.64 -35.56
CA ASN A 140 -1.05 -6.33 -36.26
C ASN A 140 -1.57 -5.16 -35.42
N ALA A 141 -1.61 -5.30 -34.09
CA ALA A 141 -1.85 -4.21 -33.15
C ALA A 141 -0.56 -3.89 -32.37
N ASN A 142 -0.40 -2.63 -32.02
CA ASN A 142 0.64 -2.17 -31.12
C ASN A 142 0.04 -1.54 -29.84
N THR A 143 -1.28 -1.56 -29.72
CA THR A 143 -2.00 -1.05 -28.55
C THR A 143 -2.74 -2.18 -27.86
N VAL A 144 -2.65 -2.19 -26.52
CA VAL A 144 -3.35 -3.14 -25.67
C VAL A 144 -4.17 -2.37 -24.66
N PRO A 145 -5.49 -2.52 -24.62
CA PRO A 145 -6.33 -1.83 -23.65
C PRO A 145 -6.00 -2.33 -22.24
N ILE A 146 -5.82 -1.37 -21.33
CA ILE A 146 -5.64 -1.62 -19.91
C ILE A 146 -7.00 -1.44 -19.21
N PRO A 147 -7.36 -2.27 -18.21
CA PRO A 147 -8.60 -2.09 -17.46
C PRO A 147 -8.71 -0.69 -16.84
N ASP A 148 -9.91 -0.10 -16.85
CA ASP A 148 -10.16 1.25 -16.31
C ASP A 148 -9.85 1.36 -14.80
N SER A 149 -9.79 0.24 -14.10
CA SER A 149 -9.37 0.18 -12.70
C SER A 149 -7.85 0.34 -12.50
N ALA A 150 -7.04 0.30 -13.56
CA ALA A 150 -5.60 0.45 -13.44
C ALA A 150 -5.24 1.92 -13.18
N LEU A 151 -4.48 2.16 -12.11
CA LEU A 151 -3.97 3.47 -11.74
C LEU A 151 -2.57 3.73 -12.30
N ASP A 152 -1.75 2.67 -12.39
CA ASP A 152 -0.38 2.77 -12.91
C ASP A 152 0.11 1.38 -13.37
N VAL A 153 1.11 1.38 -14.26
CA VAL A 153 1.79 0.16 -14.73
C VAL A 153 3.26 0.23 -14.34
N ARG A 154 3.72 -0.78 -13.63
CA ARG A 154 5.10 -0.82 -13.11
C ARG A 154 6.05 -1.62 -13.98
N ARG A 155 5.57 -2.71 -14.61
CA ARG A 155 6.38 -3.61 -15.41
C ARG A 155 5.53 -4.29 -16.47
N VAL A 156 6.12 -4.55 -17.63
CA VAL A 156 5.49 -5.22 -18.75
C VAL A 156 6.39 -6.32 -19.25
N ARG A 157 5.84 -7.51 -19.44
CA ARG A 157 6.53 -8.66 -20.05
C ARG A 157 5.71 -9.14 -21.24
N TRP A 158 6.37 -9.47 -22.30
CA TRP A 158 5.74 -9.98 -23.51
C TRP A 158 6.07 -11.46 -23.69
N ALA A 159 5.06 -12.27 -24.00
CA ALA A 159 5.19 -13.66 -24.34
C ALA A 159 4.46 -13.92 -25.67
N PRO A 160 5.15 -14.37 -26.73
CA PRO A 160 4.46 -14.82 -27.90
C PRO A 160 3.58 -16.02 -27.52
N SER A 161 2.30 -15.99 -27.89
CA SER A 161 1.50 -17.20 -27.79
C SER A 161 1.98 -18.13 -28.92
N VAL A 162 2.69 -19.17 -28.55
CA VAL A 162 3.11 -20.16 -29.50
C VAL A 162 1.89 -20.95 -29.99
N GLY A 163 1.25 -20.42 -30.97
CA GLY A 163 0.23 -21.12 -31.77
C GLY A 163 0.87 -22.05 -32.79
N GLY A 164 1.97 -22.73 -32.45
CA GLY A 164 2.66 -23.60 -33.35
C GLY A 164 3.28 -24.78 -32.59
N THR A 165 2.58 -25.90 -32.56
CA THR A 165 3.18 -27.22 -32.28
C THR A 165 3.97 -27.76 -33.50
N GLY A 166 4.46 -26.87 -34.35
CA GLY A 166 5.23 -27.17 -35.54
C GLY A 166 6.69 -27.44 -35.23
N PHE A 167 7.16 -28.60 -35.60
CA PHE A 167 8.58 -28.93 -35.71
C PHE A 167 9.26 -27.90 -36.63
N GLY A 168 10.08 -26.99 -36.07
CA GLY A 168 10.94 -26.12 -36.88
C GLY A 168 10.68 -24.58 -36.77
N GLU A 169 9.75 -24.09 -35.96
CA GLU A 169 9.49 -22.65 -35.84
C GLU A 169 10.26 -21.91 -34.74
N GLY A 170 11.14 -22.60 -34.02
CA GLY A 170 12.07 -21.96 -33.06
C GLY A 170 13.51 -22.19 -33.54
N GLY A 171 14.33 -21.14 -33.58
CA GLY A 171 15.77 -21.26 -33.84
C GLY A 171 16.41 -22.24 -32.86
N PHE A 172 17.44 -22.96 -33.30
CA PHE A 172 18.23 -23.86 -32.47
C PHE A 172 18.77 -23.08 -31.26
N GLY A 173 18.19 -23.31 -30.07
CA GLY A 173 18.53 -22.59 -28.84
C GLY A 173 17.39 -21.74 -28.25
N GLU A 174 16.32 -21.49 -28.98
CA GLU A 174 15.17 -20.74 -28.50
C GLU A 174 14.01 -21.69 -28.13
N GLY A 175 14.08 -22.29 -26.96
CA GLY A 175 13.05 -23.18 -26.46
C GLY A 175 13.22 -24.62 -26.94
N GLY A 176 13.64 -25.52 -26.06
CA GLY A 176 13.67 -26.96 -26.33
C GLY A 176 12.25 -27.48 -26.61
N PHE A 177 12.16 -28.68 -27.13
CA PHE A 177 10.95 -29.47 -27.41
C PHE A 177 9.87 -29.24 -26.31
N GLY A 178 8.83 -28.46 -26.60
CA GLY A 178 7.74 -28.19 -25.67
C GLY A 178 8.06 -27.16 -24.58
N GLY A 179 9.08 -26.33 -24.73
CA GLY A 179 9.41 -25.25 -23.78
C GLY A 179 8.33 -24.17 -23.75
N THR A 180 8.01 -23.66 -22.56
CA THR A 180 7.21 -22.43 -22.39
C THR A 180 7.88 -21.29 -23.16
N PRO A 181 7.12 -20.49 -23.92
CA PRO A 181 7.68 -19.36 -24.66
C PRO A 181 8.46 -18.45 -23.72
N GLN A 182 9.67 -18.10 -24.12
CA GLN A 182 10.51 -17.23 -23.31
C GLN A 182 9.86 -15.86 -23.20
N GLN A 183 9.49 -15.47 -21.99
CA GLN A 183 8.95 -14.15 -21.74
C GLN A 183 10.09 -13.13 -21.72
N VAL A 184 9.89 -12.02 -22.44
CA VAL A 184 10.85 -10.92 -22.52
C VAL A 184 10.30 -9.72 -21.76
N THR A 185 11.10 -9.14 -20.90
CA THR A 185 10.73 -7.92 -20.19
C THR A 185 10.92 -6.71 -21.10
N LEU A 186 9.88 -5.94 -21.30
CA LEU A 186 9.90 -4.75 -22.14
C LEU A 186 10.39 -3.53 -21.36
N GLN A 187 11.27 -2.73 -21.96
CA GLN A 187 11.75 -1.50 -21.36
C GLN A 187 10.71 -0.39 -21.46
N ARG A 188 10.52 0.39 -20.38
CA ARG A 188 9.70 1.58 -20.44
C ARG A 188 10.39 2.65 -21.28
N GLY A 189 9.69 3.17 -22.27
CA GLY A 189 10.13 4.28 -23.12
C GLY A 189 9.06 5.35 -23.19
N ASP A 190 9.27 6.37 -24.00
CA ASP A 190 8.24 7.30 -24.43
C ASP A 190 8.01 7.16 -25.93
N VAL A 191 6.85 7.62 -26.43
CA VAL A 191 6.48 7.54 -27.85
C VAL A 191 7.49 8.26 -28.75
N LEU A 192 8.12 9.33 -28.27
CA LEU A 192 9.15 10.04 -29.01
C LEU A 192 10.42 9.18 -29.13
N SER A 193 10.76 8.41 -28.11
CA SER A 193 11.84 7.44 -28.19
C SER A 193 11.54 6.32 -29.18
N PHE A 194 10.28 5.86 -29.26
CA PHE A 194 9.89 4.87 -30.28
C PHE A 194 10.14 5.39 -31.69
N GLN A 195 9.69 6.60 -32.01
CA GLN A 195 9.92 7.23 -33.31
C GLN A 195 11.41 7.39 -33.64
N ARG A 196 12.25 7.66 -32.64
CA ARG A 196 13.69 7.80 -32.81
C ARG A 196 14.42 6.49 -33.13
N PHE A 197 14.03 5.40 -32.47
CA PHE A 197 14.67 4.09 -32.62
C PHE A 197 14.01 3.24 -33.70
N THR A 198 12.72 3.38 -33.88
CA THR A 198 11.92 2.68 -34.90
C THR A 198 11.02 3.69 -35.61
N PRO A 199 11.54 4.46 -36.58
CA PRO A 199 10.79 5.57 -37.20
C PRO A 199 9.40 5.21 -37.73
N ASN A 200 9.22 3.97 -38.18
CA ASN A 200 7.95 3.45 -38.68
C ASN A 200 7.31 2.44 -37.72
N TYR A 201 7.43 2.63 -36.41
CA TYR A 201 6.96 1.68 -35.40
C TYR A 201 5.49 1.30 -35.54
N LEU A 202 4.64 2.19 -36.06
CA LEU A 202 3.24 1.91 -36.38
C LEU A 202 3.02 0.98 -37.58
N GLN A 203 4.07 0.65 -38.32
CA GLN A 203 4.02 -0.18 -39.53
C GLN A 203 5.04 -1.34 -39.48
N THR A 204 5.90 -1.35 -38.50
CA THR A 204 6.96 -2.35 -38.37
C THR A 204 6.44 -3.55 -37.57
N ASN A 205 6.41 -4.70 -38.23
CA ASN A 205 6.07 -5.95 -37.60
C ASN A 205 7.34 -6.58 -37.01
N ALA A 206 7.42 -6.66 -35.69
CA ALA A 206 8.53 -7.28 -34.96
C ALA A 206 8.13 -7.67 -33.52
N ASN A 207 9.04 -8.30 -32.79
CA ASN A 207 8.88 -8.50 -31.36
C ASN A 207 9.07 -7.16 -30.64
N PRO A 208 8.17 -6.76 -29.77
CA PRO A 208 8.28 -5.51 -29.04
C PRO A 208 9.48 -5.56 -28.04
N LEU A 209 10.16 -4.42 -27.92
CA LEU A 209 11.25 -4.24 -26.96
C LEU A 209 10.92 -3.17 -25.92
N ARG A 210 9.99 -2.27 -26.24
CA ARG A 210 9.63 -1.14 -25.41
C ARG A 210 8.12 -0.96 -25.32
N TRP A 211 7.72 -0.28 -24.28
CA TRP A 211 6.32 0.07 -24.02
C TRP A 211 6.21 1.45 -23.41
N ASP A 212 5.02 2.05 -23.58
CA ASP A 212 4.60 3.29 -22.92
C ASP A 212 3.12 3.22 -22.60
N ILE A 213 2.63 4.17 -21.82
CA ILE A 213 1.22 4.31 -21.46
C ILE A 213 0.70 5.58 -22.12
N LEU A 214 -0.38 5.43 -22.90
CA LEU A 214 -1.11 6.55 -23.47
C LEU A 214 -2.50 6.61 -22.86
N THR A 215 -3.09 7.82 -22.86
CA THR A 215 -4.52 7.95 -22.59
C THR A 215 -5.31 7.34 -23.73
N GLY A 216 -6.51 6.82 -23.44
CA GLY A 216 -7.35 6.19 -24.48
C GLY A 216 -7.71 7.10 -25.63
N GLN A 217 -7.68 8.44 -25.44
CA GLN A 217 -7.91 9.42 -26.50
C GLN A 217 -6.72 9.57 -27.46
N GLU A 218 -5.50 9.24 -26.99
CA GLU A 218 -4.26 9.36 -27.76
C GLU A 218 -3.90 8.06 -28.47
N ALA A 219 -4.42 6.93 -28.00
CA ALA A 219 -4.12 5.61 -28.56
C ALA A 219 -4.99 5.31 -29.79
N PRO A 220 -4.42 5.15 -31.00
CA PRO A 220 -5.17 4.82 -32.21
C PRO A 220 -5.94 3.50 -32.06
N GLY A 221 -7.23 3.52 -32.36
CA GLY A 221 -8.08 2.33 -32.35
C GLY A 221 -8.55 1.87 -30.96
N VAL A 222 -8.20 2.59 -29.90
CA VAL A 222 -8.69 2.32 -28.55
C VAL A 222 -9.78 3.33 -28.20
N THR A 223 -10.98 2.83 -27.99
CA THR A 223 -12.13 3.64 -27.57
C THR A 223 -12.58 3.18 -26.19
N ASN A 224 -12.97 4.11 -25.34
CA ASN A 224 -13.57 3.87 -24.02
C ASN A 224 -12.65 3.30 -22.93
N THR A 225 -11.33 3.41 -23.05
CA THR A 225 -10.39 3.13 -21.98
C THR A 225 -9.65 4.39 -21.54
N LEU A 226 -9.41 4.56 -20.24
CA LEU A 226 -8.64 5.69 -19.71
C LEU A 226 -7.16 5.55 -20.08
N LEU A 227 -6.64 4.31 -20.05
CA LEU A 227 -5.25 4.01 -20.33
C LEU A 227 -5.13 2.92 -21.40
N ALA A 228 -4.12 3.03 -22.22
CA ALA A 228 -3.70 1.98 -23.15
C ALA A 228 -2.20 1.78 -23.10
N LEU A 229 -1.77 0.54 -23.18
CA LEU A 229 -0.38 0.19 -23.38
C LEU A 229 -0.07 0.33 -24.87
N ILE A 230 0.97 1.05 -25.23
CA ILE A 230 1.51 1.10 -26.58
C ILE A 230 2.86 0.39 -26.64
N LEU A 231 3.04 -0.42 -27.69
CA LEU A 231 4.28 -1.14 -27.98
C LEU A 231 5.03 -0.45 -29.12
N ASP A 232 6.34 -0.57 -29.12
CA ASP A 232 7.22 0.03 -30.12
C ASP A 232 7.21 -0.68 -31.49
N THR A 233 6.37 -1.70 -31.66
CA THR A 233 6.18 -2.42 -32.93
C THR A 233 4.76 -3.00 -33.01
N LEU A 234 4.32 -3.33 -34.24
CA LEU A 234 3.15 -4.18 -34.43
C LEU A 234 3.51 -5.65 -34.12
N VAL A 235 2.68 -6.30 -33.33
CA VAL A 235 2.91 -7.71 -32.95
C VAL A 235 2.46 -8.63 -34.08
N ASN A 236 3.34 -9.52 -34.53
CA ASN A 236 3.07 -10.41 -35.68
C ASN A 236 2.13 -11.58 -35.36
N VAL A 237 2.14 -12.03 -34.11
CA VAL A 237 1.41 -13.24 -33.68
C VAL A 237 0.53 -12.90 -32.48
N PRO A 238 -0.56 -13.64 -32.29
CA PRO A 238 -1.31 -13.51 -31.03
C PRO A 238 -0.34 -13.68 -29.87
N SER A 239 -0.38 -12.78 -28.91
CA SER A 239 0.54 -12.78 -27.79
C SER A 239 -0.15 -12.36 -26.50
N VAL A 240 0.46 -12.70 -25.40
CA VAL A 240 0.02 -12.27 -24.07
C VAL A 240 1.05 -11.30 -23.53
N VAL A 241 0.56 -10.15 -23.07
CA VAL A 241 1.36 -9.18 -22.36
C VAL A 241 1.02 -9.30 -20.89
N GLN A 242 1.99 -9.69 -20.07
CA GLN A 242 1.87 -9.70 -18.62
C GLN A 242 2.19 -8.33 -18.09
N VAL A 243 1.20 -7.68 -17.46
CA VAL A 243 1.30 -6.32 -16.97
C VAL A 243 1.24 -6.32 -15.46
N LEU A 244 2.30 -5.88 -14.81
CA LEU A 244 2.31 -5.64 -13.38
C LEU A 244 1.72 -4.24 -13.13
N ALA A 245 0.46 -4.20 -12.75
CA ALA A 245 -0.32 -2.97 -12.59
C ALA A 245 -0.73 -2.74 -11.14
N ILE A 246 -0.90 -1.47 -10.78
CA ILE A 246 -1.56 -1.04 -9.55
C ILE A 246 -3.03 -0.81 -9.88
N LEU A 247 -3.92 -1.52 -9.21
CA LEU A 247 -5.36 -1.40 -9.41
C LEU A 247 -6.00 -0.51 -8.35
N GLY A 248 -6.84 0.42 -8.79
CA GLY A 248 -7.79 1.14 -7.97
C GLY A 248 -9.00 0.28 -7.62
N GLY A 249 -9.77 0.74 -6.66
CA GLY A 249 -11.06 0.15 -6.33
C GLY A 249 -12.23 0.93 -6.92
N PRO A 250 -13.46 0.41 -6.79
CA PRO A 250 -14.65 1.16 -7.13
C PRO A 250 -14.71 2.45 -6.29
N ASP A 251 -15.30 3.50 -6.84
CA ASP A 251 -15.54 4.71 -6.08
C ASP A 251 -16.39 4.41 -4.85
N PHE A 252 -16.09 5.11 -3.77
CA PHE A 252 -16.88 4.97 -2.56
C PHE A 252 -18.24 5.63 -2.77
N ASN A 253 -19.29 4.81 -2.77
CA ASN A 253 -20.67 5.23 -2.85
C ASN A 253 -21.45 4.69 -1.66
N PRO A 254 -22.45 5.38 -1.12
CA PRO A 254 -23.27 4.86 -0.04
C PRO A 254 -24.46 4.02 -0.54
N PRO A 255 -24.93 3.09 0.29
CA PRO A 255 -24.20 2.51 1.43
C PRO A 255 -23.05 1.66 0.90
N GLY A 256 -21.87 1.86 1.46
CA GLY A 256 -20.64 1.25 0.96
C GLY A 256 -20.47 -0.23 1.24
N GLY A 257 -19.53 -0.57 2.05
CA GLY A 257 -19.02 -1.93 2.21
C GLY A 257 -17.95 -2.25 1.18
N ASN A 258 -17.50 -1.23 0.42
CA ASN A 258 -16.40 -1.38 -0.53
C ASN A 258 -15.08 -1.55 0.23
N PRO A 259 -14.23 -2.52 -0.16
CA PRO A 259 -12.93 -2.71 0.47
C PRO A 259 -12.01 -1.51 0.21
N LEU A 260 -11.20 -1.16 1.20
CA LEU A 260 -10.27 -0.05 1.09
C LEU A 260 -9.11 -0.32 0.11
N LEU A 261 -8.73 -1.58 -0.08
CA LEU A 261 -7.58 -2.03 -0.87
C LEU A 261 -6.22 -1.54 -0.34
N ILE A 262 -6.21 -1.01 0.87
CA ILE A 262 -5.00 -0.67 1.64
C ILE A 262 -4.97 -1.55 2.90
N PRO A 263 -3.79 -1.89 3.44
CA PRO A 263 -3.72 -2.67 4.67
C PRO A 263 -4.41 -1.93 5.83
N ASP A 264 -5.09 -2.67 6.70
CA ASP A 264 -5.94 -2.13 7.77
C ASP A 264 -5.21 -1.14 8.69
N ASP A 265 -3.93 -1.37 8.95
CA ASP A 265 -3.11 -0.50 9.81
C ASP A 265 -2.87 0.90 9.22
N TRP A 266 -3.18 1.12 7.94
CA TRP A 266 -2.97 2.38 7.24
C TRP A 266 -4.25 3.18 7.01
N MET A 267 -5.39 2.71 7.51
CA MET A 267 -6.67 3.41 7.40
C MET A 267 -6.61 4.83 7.97
N TRP A 268 -5.83 5.05 9.03
CA TRP A 268 -5.66 6.38 9.63
C TRP A 268 -5.07 7.41 8.64
N VAL A 269 -4.20 6.98 7.74
CA VAL A 269 -3.63 7.87 6.70
C VAL A 269 -4.75 8.34 5.78
N LEU A 270 -5.57 7.41 5.28
CA LEU A 270 -6.74 7.76 4.46
C LEU A 270 -7.69 8.71 5.18
N LYS A 271 -8.00 8.43 6.45
CA LYS A 271 -8.84 9.29 7.29
C LYS A 271 -8.30 10.71 7.38
N PHE A 272 -7.02 10.88 7.72
CA PHE A 272 -6.42 12.21 7.81
C PHE A 272 -6.33 12.92 6.45
N GLY A 273 -6.11 12.19 5.36
CA GLY A 273 -6.17 12.76 4.01
C GLY A 273 -7.54 13.34 3.67
N ALA A 274 -8.60 12.57 3.93
CA ALA A 274 -9.97 13.01 3.71
C ALA A 274 -10.36 14.18 4.62
N LEU A 275 -10.03 14.13 5.92
CA LEU A 275 -10.26 15.22 6.86
C LEU A 275 -9.53 16.51 6.46
N ALA A 276 -8.31 16.43 5.94
CA ALA A 276 -7.57 17.59 5.45
C ALA A 276 -8.32 18.29 4.31
N ASP A 277 -8.90 17.52 3.40
CA ASP A 277 -9.66 18.07 2.29
C ASP A 277 -10.98 18.70 2.74
N ILE A 278 -11.70 18.04 3.66
CA ILE A 278 -13.01 18.50 4.15
C ILE A 278 -12.87 19.75 5.02
N LEU A 279 -11.98 19.73 6.01
CA LEU A 279 -11.76 20.85 6.94
C LEU A 279 -11.13 22.09 6.27
N SER A 280 -10.54 21.93 5.07
CA SER A 280 -9.97 23.07 4.33
C SER A 280 -10.98 23.81 3.45
N LYS A 281 -12.18 23.26 3.22
CA LYS A 281 -13.20 23.91 2.39
C LYS A 281 -13.66 25.25 2.99
N GLU A 282 -14.05 26.17 2.12
CA GLU A 282 -14.56 27.49 2.51
C GLU A 282 -16.05 27.42 2.86
N GLU A 283 -16.37 26.71 3.94
CA GLU A 283 -17.71 26.54 4.49
C GLU A 283 -17.72 26.84 5.99
N GLU A 284 -18.88 26.81 6.65
CA GLU A 284 -19.03 27.09 8.10
C GLU A 284 -18.17 26.15 8.96
N GLY A 285 -17.86 24.94 8.48
CA GLY A 285 -17.03 23.95 9.16
C GLY A 285 -15.53 24.12 8.98
N ARG A 286 -15.08 25.21 8.35
CA ARG A 286 -13.65 25.42 8.09
C ARG A 286 -12.83 25.52 9.38
N ASP A 287 -11.87 24.61 9.53
CA ASP A 287 -10.87 24.63 10.61
C ASP A 287 -9.47 24.46 10.01
N VAL A 288 -8.81 25.60 9.79
CA VAL A 288 -7.50 25.65 9.15
C VAL A 288 -6.43 24.93 9.97
N ALA A 289 -6.49 25.02 11.30
CA ALA A 289 -5.49 24.40 12.18
C ALA A 289 -5.58 22.88 12.12
N ARG A 290 -6.79 22.32 12.29
CA ARG A 290 -7.00 20.87 12.14
C ARG A 290 -6.74 20.40 10.72
N ALA A 291 -7.11 21.16 9.68
CA ALA A 291 -6.82 20.80 8.29
C ALA A 291 -5.32 20.70 8.01
N GLN A 292 -4.51 21.65 8.51
CA GLN A 292 -3.05 21.61 8.36
C GLN A 292 -2.44 20.41 9.09
N TYR A 293 -2.86 20.14 10.31
CA TYR A 293 -2.43 18.96 11.06
C TYR A 293 -2.79 17.67 10.30
N CYS A 294 -4.03 17.54 9.81
CA CYS A 294 -4.46 16.37 9.04
C CYS A 294 -3.61 16.20 7.77
N ARG A 295 -3.30 17.29 7.06
CA ARG A 295 -2.44 17.25 5.88
C ARG A 295 -1.02 16.79 6.22
N GLN A 296 -0.46 17.29 7.31
CA GLN A 296 0.84 16.84 7.79
C GLN A 296 0.83 15.35 8.11
N ARG A 297 -0.14 14.87 8.89
CA ARG A 297 -0.30 13.46 9.24
C ARG A 297 -0.47 12.55 8.01
N TYR A 298 -1.23 13.01 7.03
CA TYR A 298 -1.39 12.30 5.76
C TYR A 298 -0.05 12.14 5.03
N ASN A 299 0.68 13.22 4.87
CA ASN A 299 1.96 13.20 4.16
C ASN A 299 3.01 12.33 4.89
N GLU A 300 3.10 12.45 6.21
CA GLU A 300 3.97 11.61 7.04
C GLU A 300 3.61 10.13 6.92
N GLY A 301 2.32 9.81 6.96
CA GLY A 301 1.84 8.45 6.80
C GLY A 301 2.14 7.88 5.41
N LEU A 302 1.95 8.68 4.38
CA LEU A 302 2.23 8.28 3.00
C LEU A 302 3.73 8.02 2.77
N GLU A 303 4.60 8.90 3.26
CA GLU A 303 6.05 8.71 3.21
C GLU A 303 6.46 7.44 3.97
N LEU A 304 5.85 7.19 5.11
CA LEU A 304 6.10 5.99 5.91
C LEU A 304 5.68 4.71 5.15
N MET A 305 4.51 4.71 4.50
CA MET A 305 4.05 3.58 3.68
C MET A 305 5.03 3.24 2.55
N MET A 306 5.64 4.24 1.94
CA MET A 306 6.62 4.04 0.87
C MET A 306 7.98 3.54 1.35
N THR A 307 8.35 3.82 2.60
CA THR A 307 9.70 3.58 3.12
C THR A 307 9.81 2.48 4.16
N MET A 308 8.68 2.04 4.72
CA MET A 308 8.70 1.01 5.76
C MET A 308 9.10 -0.36 5.20
N PRO A 309 10.03 -1.08 5.83
CA PRO A 309 10.38 -2.43 5.43
C PRO A 309 9.29 -3.42 5.88
N TRP A 310 8.39 -3.76 4.99
CA TRP A 310 7.36 -4.77 5.22
C TRP A 310 7.95 -6.16 5.40
N LEU A 311 9.03 -6.45 4.68
CA LEU A 311 9.81 -7.67 4.77
C LEU A 311 11.06 -7.39 5.62
N THR A 312 11.13 -7.99 6.80
CA THR A 312 12.25 -7.77 7.73
C THR A 312 13.33 -8.84 7.63
N GLN A 313 12.99 -10.01 7.11
CA GLN A 313 13.92 -11.11 6.88
C GLN A 313 13.43 -12.00 5.74
N ALA A 314 14.34 -12.43 4.90
CA ALA A 314 14.09 -13.38 3.82
C ALA A 314 15.11 -14.50 3.81
N LEU A 315 14.64 -15.72 3.62
CA LEU A 315 15.45 -16.93 3.54
C LEU A 315 15.06 -17.71 2.29
N ILE A 316 16.04 -18.21 1.53
CA ILE A 316 15.82 -19.18 0.47
C ILE A 316 16.55 -20.47 0.88
N ASN A 317 15.81 -21.55 1.03
CA ASN A 317 16.33 -22.85 1.51
C ASN A 317 17.13 -22.73 2.83
N GLY A 318 16.65 -21.85 3.73
CA GLY A 318 17.28 -21.59 5.04
C GLY A 318 18.47 -20.64 5.01
N VAL A 319 18.88 -20.14 3.84
CA VAL A 319 19.97 -19.16 3.69
C VAL A 319 19.39 -17.75 3.59
N ALA A 320 19.92 -16.81 4.36
CA ALA A 320 19.52 -15.40 4.30
C ALA A 320 19.90 -14.79 2.95
N VAL A 321 18.97 -14.03 2.37
CA VAL A 321 19.11 -13.41 1.05
C VAL A 321 18.73 -11.95 1.08
N ASP A 322 19.22 -11.20 0.09
CA ASP A 322 18.89 -9.79 -0.08
C ASP A 322 17.42 -9.57 -0.48
N THR A 323 16.90 -8.38 -0.14
CA THR A 323 15.52 -7.99 -0.41
C THR A 323 15.46 -6.65 -1.17
N PRO A 324 15.94 -6.61 -2.43
CA PRO A 324 15.90 -5.39 -3.21
C PRO A 324 14.47 -4.99 -3.57
N SER A 325 14.24 -3.68 -3.73
CA SER A 325 13.01 -3.18 -4.34
C SER A 325 12.97 -3.53 -5.84
N LEU A 326 11.77 -3.57 -6.43
CA LEU A 326 11.60 -3.80 -7.87
C LEU A 326 12.47 -2.86 -8.71
N ALA A 327 12.48 -1.56 -8.40
CA ALA A 327 13.29 -0.58 -9.11
C ALA A 327 14.81 -0.84 -8.98
N SER A 328 15.26 -1.34 -7.82
CA SER A 328 16.66 -1.72 -7.61
C SER A 328 17.03 -2.97 -8.40
N ALA A 329 16.15 -3.98 -8.39
CA ALA A 329 16.33 -5.21 -9.15
C ALA A 329 16.41 -4.95 -10.67
N ASP A 330 15.49 -4.15 -11.20
CA ASP A 330 15.45 -3.76 -12.61
C ASP A 330 16.68 -2.93 -13.04
N ARG A 331 17.20 -2.07 -12.15
CA ARG A 331 18.43 -1.31 -12.40
C ARG A 331 19.67 -2.22 -12.44
N PHE A 332 19.71 -3.24 -11.59
CA PHE A 332 20.82 -4.17 -11.53
C PHE A 332 20.84 -5.10 -12.75
N ASN A 333 19.71 -5.73 -13.06
CA ASN A 333 19.51 -6.60 -14.23
C ASN A 333 18.02 -6.58 -14.62
N TYR A 334 17.71 -5.98 -15.76
CA TYR A 334 16.33 -5.86 -16.22
C TYR A 334 15.62 -7.21 -16.46
N GLU A 335 16.40 -8.25 -16.80
CA GLU A 335 15.95 -9.63 -17.00
C GLU A 335 16.17 -10.53 -15.76
N TRP A 336 16.19 -9.95 -14.55
CA TRP A 336 16.47 -10.71 -13.32
C TRP A 336 15.53 -11.90 -13.09
N GLN A 337 14.32 -11.87 -13.62
CA GLN A 337 13.37 -12.97 -13.50
C GLN A 337 13.75 -14.18 -14.37
N SER A 338 14.30 -13.96 -15.55
CA SER A 338 14.65 -15.01 -16.51
C SER A 338 16.13 -15.39 -16.53
N ASN A 339 16.98 -14.56 -15.93
CA ASN A 339 18.43 -14.73 -16.00
C ASN A 339 18.98 -15.48 -14.77
N TYR A 340 19.54 -16.67 -15.00
CA TYR A 340 20.16 -17.49 -13.95
C TYR A 340 21.38 -16.87 -13.25
N GLY A 341 22.03 -15.90 -13.84
CA GLY A 341 23.15 -15.18 -13.27
C GLY A 341 22.76 -14.01 -12.36
N ALA A 342 21.45 -13.78 -12.14
CA ALA A 342 20.98 -12.75 -11.23
C ALA A 342 21.32 -13.11 -9.78
N PHE A 343 21.38 -12.09 -8.93
CA PHE A 343 21.61 -12.27 -7.50
C PHE A 343 20.48 -13.11 -6.87
N PRO A 344 20.80 -14.04 -5.95
CA PRO A 344 19.78 -14.75 -5.19
C PRO A 344 19.12 -13.77 -4.21
N GLY A 345 17.80 -13.56 -4.32
CA GLY A 345 17.10 -12.62 -3.47
C GLY A 345 15.58 -12.70 -3.58
N ILE A 346 14.91 -11.94 -2.73
CA ILE A 346 13.47 -11.74 -2.80
C ILE A 346 13.21 -10.29 -3.16
N VAL A 347 12.70 -10.07 -4.38
CA VAL A 347 12.36 -8.75 -4.89
C VAL A 347 11.03 -8.30 -4.30
N VAL A 348 11.01 -7.09 -3.74
CA VAL A 348 9.80 -6.48 -3.20
C VAL A 348 9.12 -5.67 -4.30
N GLY A 349 7.97 -6.14 -4.76
CA GLY A 349 7.16 -5.47 -5.78
C GLY A 349 6.24 -4.41 -5.20
N GLY A 350 5.63 -4.70 -4.07
CA GLY A 350 4.71 -3.83 -3.34
C GLY A 350 4.62 -4.25 -1.87
N ILE A 351 3.62 -3.77 -1.16
CA ILE A 351 3.49 -4.04 0.28
C ILE A 351 3.40 -5.53 0.61
N ASP A 352 2.68 -6.31 -0.20
CA ASP A 352 2.47 -7.74 0.03
C ASP A 352 2.90 -8.61 -1.15
N LEU A 353 3.43 -8.03 -2.23
CA LEU A 353 3.80 -8.75 -3.44
C LEU A 353 5.31 -8.92 -3.55
N PHE A 354 5.75 -10.15 -3.67
CA PHE A 354 7.15 -10.55 -3.69
C PHE A 354 7.45 -11.46 -4.87
N ALA A 355 8.71 -11.46 -5.31
CA ALA A 355 9.19 -12.41 -6.33
C ALA A 355 10.56 -12.95 -5.94
N VAL A 356 10.85 -14.20 -6.35
CA VAL A 356 12.17 -14.82 -6.16
C VAL A 356 13.05 -14.53 -7.37
N SER A 357 14.27 -14.10 -7.14
CA SER A 357 15.31 -13.94 -8.16
C SER A 357 16.46 -14.94 -7.89
N PRO A 358 16.96 -15.63 -8.90
CA PRO A 358 16.35 -15.93 -10.21
C PRO A 358 15.12 -16.83 -10.11
N THR A 359 14.42 -17.02 -11.23
CA THR A 359 13.29 -17.97 -11.32
C THR A 359 13.65 -19.33 -10.76
N VAL A 360 12.73 -19.88 -9.97
CA VAL A 360 12.91 -21.17 -9.32
C VAL A 360 12.67 -22.33 -10.31
N TYR A 361 13.64 -23.21 -10.48
CA TYR A 361 13.55 -24.39 -11.34
C TYR A 361 13.42 -25.71 -10.57
N ALA A 362 13.59 -25.66 -9.26
CA ALA A 362 13.38 -26.79 -8.37
C ALA A 362 12.49 -26.34 -7.19
N THR A 363 11.84 -27.29 -6.55
CA THR A 363 11.07 -27.00 -5.33
C THR A 363 11.94 -26.27 -4.33
N THR A 364 11.54 -25.06 -3.96
CA THR A 364 12.33 -24.15 -3.14
C THR A 364 11.52 -23.71 -1.93
N SER A 365 12.12 -23.78 -0.75
CA SER A 365 11.53 -23.25 0.47
C SER A 365 11.90 -21.78 0.63
N VAL A 366 10.89 -20.92 0.78
CA VAL A 366 11.05 -19.50 1.04
C VAL A 366 10.51 -19.18 2.43
N GLY A 367 11.40 -18.75 3.32
CA GLY A 367 11.04 -18.25 4.65
C GLY A 367 11.02 -16.73 4.65
N MET A 368 9.97 -16.13 5.21
CA MET A 368 9.85 -14.68 5.31
C MET A 368 9.34 -14.25 6.68
N THR A 369 9.90 -13.17 7.19
CA THR A 369 9.37 -12.47 8.36
C THR A 369 8.84 -11.12 7.91
N VAL A 370 7.53 -10.94 7.98
CA VAL A 370 6.83 -9.73 7.52
C VAL A 370 6.13 -9.01 8.68
N VAL A 371 5.96 -7.70 8.55
CA VAL A 371 5.09 -6.93 9.44
C VAL A 371 3.64 -7.29 9.12
N ARG A 372 2.89 -7.75 10.12
CA ARG A 372 1.46 -8.05 10.02
C ARG A 372 0.61 -6.90 10.54
N ASN A 373 -0.67 -6.90 10.25
CA ASN A 373 -1.61 -5.97 10.87
C ASN A 373 -1.63 -6.12 12.39
N ALA A 374 -1.85 -5.02 13.11
CA ALA A 374 -2.01 -5.02 14.56
C ALA A 374 -3.16 -5.96 14.97
N PRO A 375 -2.99 -6.77 16.02
CA PRO A 375 -4.06 -7.60 16.53
C PRO A 375 -5.22 -6.72 17.01
N VAL A 376 -6.41 -6.98 16.51
CA VAL A 376 -7.63 -6.29 16.93
C VAL A 376 -8.22 -7.04 18.13
N PRO A 377 -8.23 -6.46 19.36
CA PRO A 377 -8.91 -7.07 20.47
C PRO A 377 -10.42 -7.10 20.21
N ALA A 378 -11.08 -8.20 20.58
CA ALA A 378 -12.53 -8.26 20.49
C ALA A 378 -13.18 -7.11 21.28
N ASN A 379 -14.29 -6.56 20.81
CA ASN A 379 -14.98 -5.47 21.53
C ASN A 379 -15.74 -6.04 22.76
N THR A 380 -14.98 -6.57 23.72
CA THR A 380 -15.48 -7.07 24.99
C THR A 380 -14.55 -6.59 26.11
N PRO A 381 -15.07 -6.24 27.30
CA PRO A 381 -14.27 -5.67 28.39
C PRO A 381 -13.08 -6.54 28.83
N LEU A 382 -13.20 -7.86 28.69
CA LEU A 382 -12.16 -8.82 29.10
C LEU A 382 -11.16 -9.16 27.97
N ALA A 383 -11.30 -8.59 26.79
CA ALA A 383 -10.38 -8.85 25.69
C ALA A 383 -8.96 -8.37 26.02
N PRO A 384 -7.93 -9.23 25.89
CA PRO A 384 -6.56 -8.85 26.19
C PRO A 384 -5.97 -7.98 25.08
N ILE A 385 -5.23 -6.95 25.47
CA ILE A 385 -4.38 -6.17 24.57
C ILE A 385 -2.96 -6.70 24.68
N TYR A 386 -2.41 -7.23 23.58
CA TYR A 386 -1.08 -7.86 23.54
C TYR A 386 0.04 -6.82 23.36
N LEU A 387 0.22 -5.95 24.37
CA LEU A 387 1.22 -4.91 24.35
C LEU A 387 1.92 -4.81 25.74
N PRO A 388 3.23 -4.52 25.80
CA PRO A 388 3.90 -4.22 27.07
C PRO A 388 3.27 -2.99 27.74
N ARG A 389 3.38 -2.89 29.05
CA ARG A 389 2.76 -1.81 29.84
C ARG A 389 3.22 -0.40 29.38
N ASP A 390 4.50 -0.26 29.05
CA ASP A 390 5.05 1.01 28.57
C ASP A 390 4.43 1.41 27.22
N GLY A 391 4.24 0.44 26.30
CA GLY A 391 3.56 0.64 25.05
C GLY A 391 2.08 0.97 25.22
N MET A 392 1.43 0.39 26.23
CA MET A 392 0.03 0.69 26.52
C MET A 392 -0.15 2.14 26.98
N GLU A 393 0.74 2.67 27.80
CA GLU A 393 0.68 4.08 28.20
C GLU A 393 0.79 5.04 27.01
N ALA A 394 1.66 4.72 26.04
CA ALA A 394 1.77 5.48 24.81
C ALA A 394 0.48 5.42 23.98
N VAL A 395 -0.12 4.23 23.86
CA VAL A 395 -1.40 4.04 23.15
C VAL A 395 -2.55 4.81 23.82
N LEU A 396 -2.60 4.82 25.15
CA LEU A 396 -3.61 5.59 25.89
C LEU A 396 -3.48 7.10 25.64
N LYS A 397 -2.25 7.62 25.59
CA LYS A 397 -1.98 9.04 25.27
C LYS A 397 -2.43 9.38 23.84
N GLU A 398 -2.15 8.53 22.86
CA GLU A 398 -2.58 8.75 21.50
C GLU A 398 -4.11 8.67 21.37
N ALA A 399 -4.76 7.71 22.03
CA ALA A 399 -6.21 7.62 22.05
C ALA A 399 -6.86 8.86 22.70
N GLN A 400 -6.28 9.39 23.77
CA GLN A 400 -6.69 10.64 24.40
C GLN A 400 -6.52 11.83 23.43
N HIS A 401 -5.39 11.90 22.70
CA HIS A 401 -5.16 12.92 21.67
C HIS A 401 -6.23 12.86 20.58
N LEU A 402 -6.54 11.66 20.06
CA LEU A 402 -7.56 11.47 19.02
C LEU A 402 -8.95 11.90 19.50
N ALA A 403 -9.29 11.65 20.77
CA ALA A 403 -10.54 12.12 21.35
C ALA A 403 -10.58 13.65 21.45
N LEU A 404 -9.51 14.29 21.93
CA LEU A 404 -9.42 15.73 22.05
C LEU A 404 -9.32 16.46 20.69
N PHE A 405 -8.81 15.79 19.66
CA PHE A 405 -8.85 16.30 18.29
C PHE A 405 -10.28 16.59 17.82
N LYS A 406 -11.25 15.77 18.24
CA LYS A 406 -12.68 15.98 17.97
C LYS A 406 -13.18 17.31 18.51
N MET A 407 -12.72 17.72 19.70
CA MET A 407 -13.15 18.96 20.35
C MET A 407 -12.68 20.21 19.61
N GLY A 408 -11.55 20.14 18.91
CA GLY A 408 -10.94 21.29 18.25
C GLY A 408 -10.40 22.33 19.24
N GLY A 409 -10.14 23.55 18.75
CA GLY A 409 -9.79 24.70 19.59
C GLY A 409 -8.58 24.47 20.51
N MET A 410 -8.72 24.87 21.77
CA MET A 410 -7.64 24.78 22.77
C MET A 410 -7.37 23.35 23.20
N GLU A 411 -8.41 22.55 23.36
CA GLU A 411 -8.30 21.13 23.76
C GLU A 411 -7.46 20.34 22.75
N PHE A 412 -7.66 20.58 21.46
CA PHE A 412 -6.82 19.99 20.42
C PHE A 412 -5.37 20.49 20.52
N ALA A 413 -5.16 21.80 20.69
CA ALA A 413 -3.82 22.39 20.78
C ALA A 413 -3.02 21.82 21.96
N GLU A 414 -3.66 21.67 23.12
CA GLU A 414 -3.04 21.05 24.32
C GLU A 414 -2.75 19.56 24.12
N SER A 415 -3.59 18.86 23.37
CA SER A 415 -3.43 17.43 23.11
C SER A 415 -2.23 17.09 22.20
N LEU A 416 -1.69 18.03 21.44
CA LEU A 416 -0.52 17.83 20.58
C LEU A 416 0.70 17.36 21.37
N GLN A 417 0.82 17.72 22.63
CA GLN A 417 1.88 17.20 23.50
C GLN A 417 1.77 15.70 23.73
N LEU A 418 0.55 15.15 23.88
CA LEU A 418 0.30 13.72 24.03
C LEU A 418 0.73 12.94 22.77
N HIS A 419 0.39 13.48 21.60
CA HIS A 419 0.83 12.91 20.33
C HIS A 419 2.36 12.93 20.19
N LYS A 420 3.02 14.00 20.59
CA LYS A 420 4.48 14.10 20.59
C LYS A 420 5.13 13.03 21.50
N GLU A 421 4.59 12.82 22.69
CA GLU A 421 5.09 11.80 23.61
C GLU A 421 4.90 10.39 23.04
N PHE A 422 3.76 10.13 22.39
CA PHE A 422 3.52 8.87 21.69
C PHE A 422 4.55 8.65 20.55
N THR A 423 4.79 9.67 19.72
CA THR A 423 5.76 9.61 18.63
C THR A 423 7.18 9.37 19.15
N GLN A 424 7.58 10.02 20.24
CA GLN A 424 8.88 9.78 20.89
C GLN A 424 9.01 8.33 21.40
N PHE A 425 7.95 7.77 21.96
CA PHE A 425 7.93 6.35 22.31
C PHE A 425 8.14 5.44 21.11
N CYS A 426 7.50 5.73 19.96
CA CYS A 426 7.69 4.99 18.72
C CYS A 426 9.15 5.05 18.24
N VAL A 427 9.78 6.24 18.26
CA VAL A 427 11.19 6.43 17.91
C VAL A 427 12.11 5.60 18.82
N GLN A 428 11.88 5.62 20.14
CA GLN A 428 12.64 4.81 21.08
C GLN A 428 12.46 3.31 20.85
N THR A 429 11.24 2.88 20.53
CA THR A 429 10.93 1.49 20.20
C THR A 429 11.68 1.04 18.95
N ASN A 430 11.69 1.87 17.89
CA ASN A 430 12.43 1.61 16.67
C ASN A 430 13.95 1.51 16.93
N ALA A 431 14.51 2.39 17.75
CA ALA A 431 15.91 2.32 18.13
C ALA A 431 16.25 1.00 18.86
N ARG A 432 15.38 0.55 19.78
CA ARG A 432 15.53 -0.75 20.46
C ARG A 432 15.47 -1.93 19.48
N LEU A 433 14.52 -1.91 18.55
CA LEU A 433 14.36 -2.96 17.54
C LEU A 433 15.56 -3.01 16.58
N LYS A 434 16.13 -1.87 16.23
CA LYS A 434 17.34 -1.77 15.41
C LYS A 434 18.56 -2.37 16.13
N VAL A 435 18.76 -2.04 17.39
CA VAL A 435 19.85 -2.60 18.22
C VAL A 435 19.69 -4.11 18.40
N ALA A 436 18.47 -4.62 18.49
CA ALA A 436 18.18 -6.05 18.56
C ALA A 436 18.38 -6.79 17.22
N GLY A 437 18.79 -6.09 16.14
CA GLY A 437 18.97 -6.67 14.81
C GLY A 437 17.67 -7.09 14.11
N ILE A 438 16.55 -6.53 14.53
CA ILE A 438 15.23 -6.88 13.97
C ILE A 438 14.95 -6.10 12.67
N PHE A 439 15.62 -4.96 12.49
CA PHE A 439 15.62 -4.20 11.24
C PHE A 439 17.01 -4.26 10.56
N PRO A 440 17.10 -4.09 9.24
CA PRO A 440 18.37 -3.89 8.56
C PRO A 440 19.18 -2.74 9.19
N SER A 441 20.50 -2.87 9.20
CA SER A 441 21.38 -1.89 9.85
C SER A 441 21.34 -0.50 9.22
N ASP A 442 21.00 -0.42 7.94
CA ASP A 442 20.88 0.79 7.13
C ASP A 442 19.48 1.43 7.19
N TYR A 443 18.50 0.73 7.77
CA TYR A 443 17.15 1.26 7.92
C TYR A 443 17.11 2.37 8.96
N THR A 444 16.71 3.56 8.54
CA THR A 444 16.43 4.70 9.41
C THR A 444 14.95 5.03 9.31
N PRO A 445 14.15 4.86 10.37
CA PRO A 445 12.73 5.22 10.37
C PRO A 445 12.52 6.69 9.99
N VAL A 446 11.48 6.97 9.21
CA VAL A 446 11.13 8.34 8.76
C VAL A 446 10.96 9.30 9.94
N ILE A 447 10.33 8.83 11.03
CA ILE A 447 10.16 9.60 12.26
C ILE A 447 11.50 10.08 12.85
N SER A 448 12.54 9.23 12.84
CA SER A 448 13.87 9.62 13.32
C SER A 448 14.50 10.73 12.49
N ARG A 449 14.20 10.76 11.18
CA ARG A 449 14.69 11.82 10.28
C ARG A 449 14.00 13.15 10.52
N GLN A 450 12.72 13.12 10.86
CA GLN A 450 11.95 14.34 11.15
C GLN A 450 12.40 14.99 12.47
N ASP A 451 12.65 14.20 13.51
CA ASP A 451 13.17 14.72 14.79
C ASP A 451 14.56 15.35 14.64
N GLU A 452 15.40 14.84 13.75
CA GLU A 452 16.72 15.43 13.45
C GLU A 452 16.62 16.75 12.67
N GLN A 453 15.53 16.98 11.93
CA GLN A 453 15.32 18.18 11.10
C GLN A 453 14.62 19.32 11.88
N GLN A 454 13.80 19.02 12.88
CA GLN A 454 13.08 20.02 13.64
C GLN A 454 13.96 21.08 14.35
N PRO A 455 15.14 20.78 14.92
CA PRO A 455 15.97 21.80 15.55
C PRO A 455 16.50 22.86 14.60
N ARG A 456 16.55 22.58 13.29
CA ARG A 456 17.10 23.54 12.30
C ARG A 456 16.11 24.64 11.91
N PHE A 457 14.81 24.45 12.09
CA PHE A 457 13.79 25.45 11.78
C PHE A 457 13.48 26.39 12.96
N ALA A 458 13.79 25.98 14.18
CA ALA A 458 13.58 26.82 15.37
C ALA A 458 14.68 27.88 15.59
N ALA A 459 15.77 27.85 14.83
CA ALA A 459 16.90 28.76 14.99
C ALA A 459 16.91 29.96 14.02
N THR A 460 15.86 30.14 13.22
CA THR A 460 15.73 31.24 12.24
C THR A 460 14.45 32.05 12.43
N GLY A 461 13.96 32.18 13.67
CA GLY A 461 12.88 33.11 14.04
C GLY A 461 13.42 34.36 14.73
#